data_d42f668fdd6768cc859203343973433a
#
_entry.id   d42f668fdd6768cc859203343973433a
#
_cell.length_a   1.000
_cell.length_b   1.000
_cell.length_c   1.000
_cell.angle_alpha   90.00
_cell.angle_beta   90.00
_cell.angle_gamma   90.00
#
_symmetry.space_group_name_H-M   'P 1'
#
loop_
_entity.id
_entity.type
_entity.pdbx_description
1 polymer ?
#
loop_
_entity_poly.entity_id
_entity_poly.type
_entity_poly.pdbx_seq_one_letter_code
_entity_poly.pdbx_strand_id
1 'polypeptide(L)'
;MTFHAPLATHIYSCERAEPLLEPIVLLHGWGSASEAWQPLIPALQKIAQVIAIDMPGFGKSSQLADYSLNNLLELIERQLPEKSILLGWSLGGMLAVQLAARCPQGISRLVTLAANVKFVASSAYLTAMPLSVNRKFNNNFAADGSVALKLFSSLLAQGDASERSLLKKVRALAEPNQINSNWLDALKLLAELDNRTTFTQLTQPGLHLLGQQDVLVPSAAAEAIAALNAAQQVHVISGAAHALHWSQPELIAKTIVDFLMGDFHSAQHQTRISFFSKQNVAQSFSRAAQSYDSVANLQRAVGATLLEKINQNADAEIVMDLGCGTGYFLPELQQKFPRAQIIGVDIAEGMLQFSRNRHHNLFHWLCADAEQLPFADKSVDCIFSSLSLQWCANLPQLFAELKRVLKPSGELVFATLGPRTLYELKMAWQQVDHYVHVNNFHSAELLQAQLGAHGFTPVEFSSVESILEFATLAELTRSLKALGAHNVNDGRAVGLTGRKKIQAFKQAYENFRRNNVLPATYDVFYVRVKN
;
A
#
# COMPACT_ATOMS: atom_id res chain seq x y z
N MET A 1 8.29 13.81 43.00
CA MET A 1 8.97 13.20 41.86
C MET A 1 9.10 11.71 42.12
N THR A 2 8.29 10.88 41.48
CA THR A 2 8.41 9.43 41.56
C THR A 2 9.69 9.03 40.80
N PHE A 3 10.70 8.54 41.53
CA PHE A 3 11.91 7.97 40.91
C PHE A 3 11.52 6.67 40.19
N HIS A 4 11.35 6.71 38.91
CA HIS A 4 11.24 5.49 38.10
C HIS A 4 12.65 4.96 37.82
N ALA A 5 12.83 3.64 37.91
CA ALA A 5 14.07 2.99 37.50
C ALA A 5 14.33 3.27 36.03
N PRO A 6 15.59 3.45 35.61
CA PRO A 6 15.91 3.63 34.18
C PRO A 6 15.47 2.39 33.40
N LEU A 7 15.10 2.61 32.11
CA LEU A 7 14.78 1.50 31.21
C LEU A 7 16.02 0.66 30.92
N ALA A 8 15.85 -0.63 30.77
CA ALA A 8 16.92 -1.50 30.34
C ALA A 8 17.30 -1.16 28.88
N THR A 9 18.58 -0.89 28.68
CA THR A 9 19.14 -0.55 27.37
C THR A 9 20.25 -1.53 27.01
N HIS A 10 20.26 -1.94 25.75
CA HIS A 10 21.27 -2.82 25.17
C HIS A 10 22.07 -2.04 24.14
N ILE A 11 23.34 -1.79 24.44
CA ILE A 11 24.22 -0.94 23.62
C ILE A 11 25.14 -1.83 22.79
N TYR A 12 25.11 -1.61 21.49
CA TYR A 12 25.98 -2.26 20.51
C TYR A 12 26.89 -1.19 19.92
N SER A 13 28.18 -1.32 20.15
CA SER A 13 29.18 -0.38 19.67
C SER A 13 29.24 -0.36 18.16
N CYS A 14 29.53 0.79 17.56
CA CYS A 14 29.81 0.88 16.13
C CYS A 14 31.08 0.04 15.81
N GLU A 15 31.05 -0.69 14.70
CA GLU A 15 32.22 -1.44 14.21
C GLU A 15 33.34 -0.52 13.71
N ARG A 16 33.05 0.73 13.41
CA ARG A 16 34.00 1.76 12.97
C ARG A 16 34.49 2.56 14.16
N ALA A 17 35.77 2.94 14.12
CA ALA A 17 36.36 3.82 15.13
C ALA A 17 35.63 5.20 15.17
N GLU A 18 35.24 5.71 14.00
CA GLU A 18 34.39 6.90 13.85
C GLU A 18 33.06 6.52 13.23
N PRO A 19 31.95 6.63 13.98
CA PRO A 19 30.61 6.41 13.44
C PRO A 19 30.29 7.38 12.28
N LEU A 20 29.54 6.90 11.29
CA LEU A 20 29.10 7.73 10.16
C LEU A 20 27.86 8.58 10.50
N LEU A 21 27.09 8.16 11.50
CA LEU A 21 25.81 8.76 11.88
C LEU A 21 25.69 8.86 13.40
N GLU A 22 24.71 9.63 13.84
CA GLU A 22 24.27 9.70 15.23
C GLU A 22 23.81 8.32 15.72
N PRO A 23 23.78 8.06 17.05
CA PRO A 23 23.30 6.81 17.59
C PRO A 23 21.89 6.47 17.10
N ILE A 24 21.66 5.20 16.77
CA ILE A 24 20.36 4.67 16.35
C ILE A 24 19.68 4.05 17.56
N VAL A 25 18.54 4.60 17.97
CA VAL A 25 17.73 4.10 19.08
C VAL A 25 16.58 3.24 18.54
N LEU A 26 16.45 2.02 19.07
CA LEU A 26 15.50 1.01 18.63
C LEU A 26 14.39 0.81 19.67
N LEU A 27 13.13 0.93 19.24
CA LEU A 27 11.93 0.73 20.05
C LEU A 27 11.13 -0.46 19.52
N HIS A 28 11.03 -1.53 20.31
CA HIS A 28 10.38 -2.80 19.91
C HIS A 28 8.84 -2.71 19.86
N GLY A 29 8.20 -3.70 19.24
CA GLY A 29 6.74 -3.86 19.21
C GLY A 29 6.15 -4.46 20.48
N TRP A 30 4.82 -4.42 20.62
CA TRP A 30 4.12 -5.08 21.71
C TRP A 30 4.43 -6.59 21.78
N GLY A 31 4.53 -7.13 22.98
CA GLY A 31 4.80 -8.56 23.19
C GLY A 31 6.23 -8.99 22.84
N SER A 32 7.16 -8.07 22.74
CA SER A 32 8.54 -8.26 22.36
C SER A 32 9.50 -7.50 23.28
N ALA A 33 10.80 -7.58 23.01
CA ALA A 33 11.87 -6.86 23.69
C ALA A 33 12.99 -6.49 22.70
N SER A 34 14.13 -6.01 23.20
CA SER A 34 15.30 -5.60 22.39
C SER A 34 15.81 -6.69 21.44
N GLU A 35 15.66 -7.97 21.80
CA GLU A 35 16.04 -9.11 20.97
C GLU A 35 15.33 -9.15 19.62
N ALA A 36 14.18 -8.49 19.48
CA ALA A 36 13.48 -8.37 18.19
C ALA A 36 14.34 -7.72 17.09
N TRP A 37 15.36 -6.96 17.48
CA TRP A 37 16.20 -6.20 16.56
C TRP A 37 17.43 -6.97 16.07
N GLN A 38 17.69 -8.18 16.59
CA GLN A 38 18.87 -8.98 16.25
C GLN A 38 19.13 -9.09 14.74
N PRO A 39 18.12 -9.24 13.84
CA PRO A 39 18.37 -9.36 12.41
C PRO A 39 18.98 -8.10 11.77
N LEU A 40 18.76 -6.92 12.35
CA LEU A 40 19.21 -5.64 11.78
C LEU A 40 20.49 -5.09 12.44
N ILE A 41 20.77 -5.48 13.67
CA ILE A 41 21.93 -4.97 14.45
C ILE A 41 23.24 -5.05 13.67
N PRO A 42 23.63 -6.19 13.02
CA PRO A 42 24.92 -6.29 12.33
C PRO A 42 25.08 -5.29 11.17
N ALA A 43 23.98 -4.91 10.51
CA ALA A 43 24.05 -3.92 9.44
C ALA A 43 24.12 -2.48 9.99
N LEU A 44 23.38 -2.20 11.05
CA LEU A 44 23.31 -0.87 11.67
C LEU A 44 24.62 -0.53 12.41
N GLN A 45 25.28 -1.50 13.06
CA GLN A 45 26.58 -1.31 13.72
C GLN A 45 27.69 -0.89 12.76
N LYS A 46 27.57 -1.15 11.47
CA LYS A 46 28.53 -0.70 10.45
C LYS A 46 28.52 0.81 10.24
N ILE A 47 27.47 1.50 10.65
CA ILE A 47 27.27 2.93 10.38
C ILE A 47 27.10 3.78 11.63
N ALA A 48 26.62 3.21 12.75
CA ALA A 48 26.37 3.94 13.98
C ALA A 48 26.43 3.04 15.22
N GLN A 49 26.51 3.65 16.41
CA GLN A 49 26.17 2.97 17.66
C GLN A 49 24.67 2.65 17.67
N VAL A 50 24.30 1.47 18.15
CA VAL A 50 22.89 1.04 18.23
C VAL A 50 22.50 0.87 19.70
N ILE A 51 21.37 1.45 20.10
CA ILE A 51 20.83 1.41 21.46
C ILE A 51 19.42 0.82 21.38
N ALA A 52 19.24 -0.42 21.80
CA ALA A 52 17.91 -1.04 21.87
C ALA A 52 17.34 -0.89 23.29
N ILE A 53 16.12 -0.37 23.39
CA ILE A 53 15.44 -0.08 24.66
C ILE A 53 14.33 -1.11 24.86
N ASP A 54 14.31 -1.76 26.03
CA ASP A 54 13.16 -2.51 26.49
C ASP A 54 12.13 -1.55 27.09
N MET A 55 10.90 -1.54 26.53
CA MET A 55 9.82 -0.70 27.09
C MET A 55 9.38 -1.18 28.47
N PRO A 56 8.79 -0.29 29.31
CA PRO A 56 8.36 -0.66 30.66
C PRO A 56 7.49 -1.93 30.68
N GLY A 57 7.81 -2.87 31.56
CA GLY A 57 7.11 -4.15 31.68
C GLY A 57 7.45 -5.19 30.61
N PHE A 58 8.38 -4.89 29.70
CA PHE A 58 8.89 -5.82 28.68
C PHE A 58 10.40 -6.06 28.87
N GLY A 59 10.87 -7.20 28.42
CA GLY A 59 12.27 -7.58 28.49
C GLY A 59 12.81 -7.48 29.92
N LYS A 60 13.86 -6.69 30.11
CA LYS A 60 14.53 -6.46 31.41
C LYS A 60 14.09 -5.17 32.10
N SER A 61 13.16 -4.40 31.51
CA SER A 61 12.67 -3.16 32.11
C SER A 61 11.61 -3.43 33.19
N SER A 62 11.71 -2.67 34.30
CA SER A 62 10.71 -2.70 35.34
C SER A 62 9.34 -2.24 34.85
N GLN A 63 8.28 -2.65 35.57
CA GLN A 63 6.92 -2.20 35.30
C GLN A 63 6.75 -0.72 35.63
N LEU A 64 5.91 -0.04 34.86
CA LEU A 64 5.49 1.33 35.05
C LEU A 64 4.11 1.33 35.73
N ALA A 65 3.96 2.01 36.87
CA ALA A 65 2.72 2.03 37.63
C ALA A 65 1.59 2.79 36.90
N ASP A 66 1.92 3.90 36.23
CA ASP A 66 1.00 4.65 35.37
C ASP A 66 1.51 4.58 33.93
N TYR A 67 0.93 3.67 33.14
CA TYR A 67 1.28 3.41 31.73
C TYR A 67 0.60 4.41 30.78
N SER A 68 0.51 5.68 31.19
CA SER A 68 0.03 6.75 30.33
C SER A 68 1.06 7.08 29.24
N LEU A 69 0.57 7.57 28.08
CA LEU A 69 1.43 7.95 26.96
C LEU A 69 2.53 8.94 27.40
N ASN A 70 2.16 9.96 28.19
CA ASN A 70 3.10 11.00 28.60
C ASN A 70 4.23 10.43 29.46
N ASN A 71 3.90 9.60 30.47
CA ASN A 71 4.91 8.98 31.35
C ASN A 71 5.83 8.04 30.57
N LEU A 72 5.26 7.28 29.62
CA LEU A 72 6.03 6.38 28.75
C LEU A 72 7.01 7.17 27.87
N LEU A 73 6.54 8.24 27.23
CA LEU A 73 7.39 9.09 26.39
C LEU A 73 8.50 9.76 27.21
N GLU A 74 8.20 10.28 28.41
CA GLU A 74 9.21 10.88 29.30
C GLU A 74 10.30 9.90 29.71
N LEU A 75 9.93 8.65 30.01
CA LEU A 75 10.91 7.61 30.36
C LEU A 75 11.82 7.26 29.19
N ILE A 76 11.27 7.14 27.99
CA ILE A 76 12.07 6.86 26.78
C ILE A 76 12.95 8.07 26.48
N GLU A 77 12.41 9.29 26.50
CA GLU A 77 13.13 10.54 26.23
C GLU A 77 14.39 10.70 27.07
N ARG A 78 14.33 10.32 28.36
CA ARG A 78 15.50 10.34 29.28
C ARG A 78 16.63 9.38 28.88
N GLN A 79 16.35 8.39 28.03
CA GLN A 79 17.34 7.43 27.52
C GLN A 79 17.91 7.83 26.14
N LEU A 80 17.32 8.86 25.52
CA LEU A 80 17.77 9.31 24.18
C LEU A 80 19.07 10.08 24.31
N PRO A 81 20.07 9.83 23.43
CA PRO A 81 21.19 10.73 23.22
C PRO A 81 20.72 12.13 22.81
N GLU A 82 21.55 13.15 23.01
CA GLU A 82 21.26 14.55 22.63
C GLU A 82 20.83 14.66 21.17
N LYS A 83 21.47 13.87 20.29
CA LYS A 83 21.06 13.66 18.90
C LYS A 83 21.00 12.18 18.61
N SER A 84 19.91 11.74 17.97
CA SER A 84 19.71 10.34 17.63
C SER A 84 18.80 10.16 16.41
N ILE A 85 18.88 8.96 15.86
CA ILE A 85 17.96 8.43 14.86
C ILE A 85 17.01 7.48 15.60
N LEU A 86 15.68 7.63 15.40
CA LEU A 86 14.71 6.70 15.97
C LEU A 86 14.28 5.66 14.96
N LEU A 87 14.27 4.41 15.39
CA LEU A 87 13.78 3.26 14.62
C LEU A 87 12.80 2.48 15.48
N GLY A 88 11.53 2.40 15.06
CA GLY A 88 10.47 1.77 15.84
C GLY A 88 9.70 0.70 15.06
N TRP A 89 9.38 -0.42 15.71
CA TRP A 89 8.54 -1.47 15.15
C TRP A 89 7.16 -1.48 15.82
N SER A 90 6.08 -1.48 15.00
CA SER A 90 4.70 -1.60 15.47
C SER A 90 4.37 -0.52 16.53
N LEU A 91 4.04 -0.89 17.78
CA LEU A 91 3.84 0.05 18.89
C LEU A 91 5.06 0.97 19.07
N GLY A 92 6.27 0.42 19.04
CA GLY A 92 7.50 1.23 19.12
C GLY A 92 7.61 2.26 17.98
N GLY A 93 7.11 1.94 16.79
CA GLY A 93 7.03 2.87 15.66
C GLY A 93 6.02 4.00 15.90
N MET A 94 4.88 3.70 16.52
CA MET A 94 3.90 4.72 16.88
C MET A 94 4.43 5.65 17.98
N LEU A 95 5.17 5.12 18.96
CA LEU A 95 5.85 5.92 19.98
C LEU A 95 6.99 6.76 19.41
N ALA A 96 7.74 6.22 18.44
CA ALA A 96 8.80 6.96 17.75
C ALA A 96 8.26 8.19 17.00
N VAL A 97 7.07 8.12 16.40
CA VAL A 97 6.38 9.27 15.81
C VAL A 97 6.09 10.36 16.86
N GLN A 98 5.59 9.98 18.03
CA GLN A 98 5.32 10.92 19.13
C GLN A 98 6.61 11.56 19.66
N LEU A 99 7.67 10.77 19.84
CA LEU A 99 8.98 11.27 20.29
C LEU A 99 9.63 12.20 19.27
N ALA A 100 9.53 11.88 17.98
CA ALA A 100 10.08 12.73 16.91
C ALA A 100 9.39 14.11 16.87
N ALA A 101 8.07 14.16 17.09
CA ALA A 101 7.35 15.42 17.16
C ALA A 101 7.65 16.19 18.47
N ARG A 102 7.88 15.49 19.59
CA ARG A 102 8.18 16.08 20.89
C ARG A 102 9.62 16.62 20.97
N CYS A 103 10.57 15.95 20.31
CA CYS A 103 11.99 16.27 20.33
C CYS A 103 12.53 16.59 18.93
N PRO A 104 12.00 17.60 18.22
CA PRO A 104 12.32 17.83 16.80
C PRO A 104 13.79 18.19 16.54
N GLN A 105 14.50 18.74 17.53
CA GLN A 105 15.92 19.10 17.42
C GLN A 105 16.85 17.93 17.83
N GLY A 106 16.37 17.01 18.64
CA GLY A 106 17.14 15.85 19.11
C GLY A 106 17.03 14.63 18.19
N ILE A 107 15.97 14.56 17.35
CA ILE A 107 15.75 13.45 16.43
C ILE A 107 16.04 13.89 15.00
N SER A 108 17.10 13.35 14.41
CA SER A 108 17.56 13.73 13.07
C SER A 108 16.82 12.99 11.94
N ARG A 109 16.42 11.74 12.17
CA ARG A 109 15.68 10.89 11.21
C ARG A 109 14.77 9.93 11.95
N LEU A 110 13.69 9.53 11.29
CA LEU A 110 12.68 8.59 11.80
C LEU A 110 12.53 7.40 10.85
N VAL A 111 12.58 6.17 11.38
CA VAL A 111 12.23 4.97 10.62
C VAL A 111 11.15 4.19 11.39
N THR A 112 10.10 3.75 10.71
CA THR A 112 9.10 2.86 11.33
C THR A 112 8.90 1.58 10.50
N LEU A 113 8.77 0.47 11.20
CA LEU A 113 8.49 -0.83 10.61
C LEU A 113 7.11 -1.31 11.07
N ALA A 114 6.24 -1.69 10.14
CA ALA A 114 4.90 -2.22 10.41
C ALA A 114 4.11 -1.37 11.45
N ALA A 115 4.21 -0.05 11.37
CA ALA A 115 3.50 0.89 12.23
C ALA A 115 2.49 1.72 11.44
N ASN A 116 1.28 1.86 11.97
CA ASN A 116 0.25 2.73 11.41
C ASN A 116 0.21 4.05 12.22
N VAL A 117 -0.29 5.12 11.63
CA VAL A 117 -0.57 6.38 12.35
C VAL A 117 -1.73 6.25 13.32
N LYS A 118 -2.63 5.29 13.11
CA LYS A 118 -3.70 4.88 14.00
C LYS A 118 -3.92 3.38 13.87
N PHE A 119 -3.79 2.65 14.98
CA PHE A 119 -3.83 1.19 14.95
C PHE A 119 -5.24 0.63 14.78
N VAL A 120 -6.25 1.25 15.41
CA VAL A 120 -7.65 0.81 15.38
C VAL A 120 -8.49 1.73 14.50
N ALA A 121 -9.26 1.13 13.59
CA ALA A 121 -10.11 1.84 12.65
C ALA A 121 -11.20 2.67 13.35
N SER A 122 -11.52 3.81 12.74
CA SER A 122 -12.63 4.69 13.10
C SER A 122 -13.38 5.14 11.84
N SER A 123 -14.53 5.80 11.99
CA SER A 123 -15.26 6.35 10.85
C SER A 123 -14.43 7.31 9.98
N ALA A 124 -13.46 8.00 10.60
CA ALA A 124 -12.56 8.94 9.92
C ALA A 124 -11.22 8.32 9.47
N TYR A 125 -10.98 7.02 9.73
CA TYR A 125 -9.75 6.32 9.32
C TYR A 125 -10.01 4.81 9.22
N LEU A 126 -10.27 4.33 8.02
CA LEU A 126 -10.69 2.95 7.77
C LEU A 126 -9.52 1.99 7.47
N THR A 127 -8.34 2.51 7.14
CA THR A 127 -7.14 1.72 6.77
C THR A 127 -6.36 1.25 8.00
N ALA A 128 -7.08 0.66 8.96
CA ALA A 128 -6.53 0.18 10.23
C ALA A 128 -7.26 -1.10 10.68
N MET A 129 -6.82 -1.71 11.78
CA MET A 129 -7.45 -2.91 12.33
C MET A 129 -8.90 -2.64 12.75
N PRO A 130 -9.88 -3.49 12.38
CA PRO A 130 -11.26 -3.31 12.81
C PRO A 130 -11.39 -3.33 14.36
N LEU A 131 -12.17 -2.40 14.90
CA LEU A 131 -12.38 -2.26 16.36
C LEU A 131 -12.86 -3.55 17.02
N SER A 132 -13.74 -4.31 16.35
CA SER A 132 -14.25 -5.59 16.87
C SER A 132 -13.16 -6.65 17.01
N VAL A 133 -12.21 -6.69 16.08
CA VAL A 133 -11.07 -7.62 16.08
C VAL A 133 -10.11 -7.26 17.23
N ASN A 134 -9.78 -5.97 17.37
CA ASN A 134 -8.94 -5.48 18.44
C ASN A 134 -9.55 -5.76 19.83
N ARG A 135 -10.83 -5.43 20.04
CA ARG A 135 -11.54 -5.72 21.29
C ARG A 135 -11.54 -7.20 21.63
N LYS A 136 -11.79 -8.07 20.65
CA LYS A 136 -11.77 -9.51 20.86
C LYS A 136 -10.39 -9.99 21.28
N PHE A 137 -9.32 -9.48 20.65
CA PHE A 137 -7.95 -9.83 21.04
C PHE A 137 -7.64 -9.36 22.47
N ASN A 138 -7.95 -8.12 22.83
CA ASN A 138 -7.70 -7.57 24.15
C ASN A 138 -8.46 -8.33 25.26
N ASN A 139 -9.72 -8.71 25.00
CA ASN A 139 -10.50 -9.52 25.93
C ASN A 139 -9.91 -10.93 26.10
N ASN A 140 -9.47 -11.56 25.02
CA ASN A 140 -8.82 -12.87 25.09
C ASN A 140 -7.49 -12.79 25.85
N PHE A 141 -6.70 -11.71 25.65
CA PHE A 141 -5.46 -11.49 26.38
C PHE A 141 -5.70 -11.28 27.88
N ALA A 142 -6.72 -10.51 28.25
CA ALA A 142 -7.11 -10.31 29.64
C ALA A 142 -7.59 -11.61 30.32
N ALA A 143 -8.21 -12.52 29.57
CA ALA A 143 -8.66 -13.83 30.07
C ALA A 143 -7.51 -14.85 30.18
N ASP A 144 -6.65 -14.94 29.19
CA ASP A 144 -5.47 -15.83 29.15
C ASP A 144 -4.38 -15.24 28.24
N GLY A 145 -3.45 -14.52 28.86
CA GLY A 145 -2.35 -13.86 28.15
C GLY A 145 -1.43 -14.85 27.41
N SER A 146 -1.22 -16.05 27.98
CA SER A 146 -0.32 -17.04 27.35
C SER A 146 -0.91 -17.61 26.05
N VAL A 147 -2.19 -17.92 26.04
CA VAL A 147 -2.91 -18.38 24.82
C VAL A 147 -2.96 -17.25 23.79
N ALA A 148 -3.27 -16.02 24.23
CA ALA A 148 -3.32 -14.87 23.34
C ALA A 148 -1.95 -14.53 22.72
N LEU A 149 -0.85 -14.69 23.45
CA LEU A 149 0.51 -14.48 22.94
C LEU A 149 0.88 -15.49 21.84
N LYS A 150 0.47 -16.76 22.00
CA LYS A 150 0.65 -17.77 20.95
C LYS A 150 -0.12 -17.42 19.67
N LEU A 151 -1.35 -16.91 19.82
CA LEU A 151 -2.15 -16.42 18.69
C LEU A 151 -1.46 -15.20 18.04
N PHE A 152 -0.99 -14.25 18.84
CA PHE A 152 -0.28 -13.07 18.37
C PHE A 152 0.96 -13.44 17.55
N SER A 153 1.79 -14.38 18.05
CA SER A 153 2.94 -14.89 17.29
C SER A 153 2.54 -15.44 15.91
N SER A 154 1.36 -16.06 15.81
CA SER A 154 0.85 -16.53 14.53
C SER A 154 0.44 -15.37 13.61
N LEU A 155 -0.16 -14.29 14.15
CA LEU A 155 -0.54 -13.10 13.39
C LEU A 155 0.69 -12.33 12.86
N LEU A 156 1.80 -12.32 13.62
CA LEU A 156 3.07 -11.68 13.19
C LEU A 156 3.65 -12.30 11.89
N ALA A 157 3.37 -13.58 11.65
CA ALA A 157 3.92 -14.32 10.51
C ALA A 157 2.87 -14.64 9.43
N GLN A 158 1.59 -14.44 9.72
CA GLN A 158 0.49 -14.87 8.85
C GLN A 158 0.55 -14.20 7.47
N GLY A 159 0.54 -15.05 6.43
CA GLY A 159 0.57 -14.60 5.04
C GLY A 159 1.97 -14.30 4.50
N ASP A 160 3.01 -14.34 5.34
CA ASP A 160 4.39 -14.13 4.91
C ASP A 160 4.84 -15.18 3.88
N ALA A 161 5.66 -14.77 2.93
CA ALA A 161 6.22 -15.68 1.93
C ALA A 161 7.02 -16.85 2.57
N SER A 162 7.58 -16.62 3.77
CA SER A 162 8.32 -17.59 4.58
C SER A 162 7.59 -17.98 5.88
N GLU A 163 6.25 -17.95 5.92
CA GLU A 163 5.40 -18.04 7.12
C GLU A 163 5.85 -19.09 8.14
N ARG A 164 6.11 -20.33 7.71
CA ARG A 164 6.55 -21.41 8.62
C ARG A 164 7.87 -21.11 9.33
N SER A 165 8.83 -20.61 8.58
CA SER A 165 10.16 -20.25 9.10
C SER A 165 10.06 -19.06 10.03
N LEU A 166 9.32 -18.03 9.62
CA LEU A 166 9.09 -16.81 10.38
C LEU A 166 8.36 -17.13 11.70
N LEU A 167 7.30 -17.94 11.66
CA LEU A 167 6.55 -18.35 12.84
C LEU A 167 7.44 -19.04 13.88
N LYS A 168 8.39 -19.89 13.45
CA LYS A 168 9.35 -20.54 14.35
C LYS A 168 10.25 -19.50 15.04
N LYS A 169 10.73 -18.50 14.27
CA LYS A 169 11.59 -17.43 14.79
C LYS A 169 10.85 -16.55 15.80
N VAL A 170 9.66 -16.03 15.46
CA VAL A 170 8.90 -15.12 16.32
C VAL A 170 8.39 -15.82 17.60
N ARG A 171 8.08 -17.11 17.54
CA ARG A 171 7.74 -17.90 18.74
C ARG A 171 8.90 -18.09 19.68
N ALA A 172 10.12 -18.17 19.17
CA ALA A 172 11.33 -18.26 20.00
C ALA A 172 11.62 -16.96 20.78
N LEU A 173 11.08 -15.82 20.32
CA LEU A 173 11.19 -14.52 21.00
C LEU A 173 10.08 -14.29 22.04
N ALA A 174 9.01 -15.09 22.02
CA ALA A 174 7.89 -14.93 22.92
C ALA A 174 8.25 -15.46 24.32
N GLU A 175 8.13 -14.63 25.34
CA GLU A 175 8.41 -14.98 26.74
C GLU A 175 7.14 -14.96 27.60
N PRO A 176 6.31 -16.02 27.56
CA PRO A 176 5.03 -16.04 28.25
C PRO A 176 5.15 -15.91 29.77
N ASN A 177 6.31 -16.22 30.36
CA ASN A 177 6.56 -16.09 31.79
C ASN A 177 6.78 -14.64 32.25
N GLN A 178 6.93 -13.69 31.35
CA GLN A 178 7.12 -12.27 31.65
C GLN A 178 5.83 -11.44 31.55
N ILE A 179 4.70 -12.06 31.21
CA ILE A 179 3.42 -11.35 31.08
C ILE A 179 3.06 -10.71 32.43
N ASN A 180 2.78 -9.41 32.37
CA ASN A 180 2.40 -8.59 33.54
C ASN A 180 1.32 -7.56 33.14
N SER A 181 0.88 -6.71 34.10
CA SER A 181 -0.20 -5.73 33.85
C SER A 181 0.11 -4.73 32.73
N ASN A 182 1.36 -4.31 32.56
CA ASN A 182 1.75 -3.35 31.52
C ASN A 182 1.54 -3.88 30.08
N TRP A 183 1.50 -5.19 29.89
CA TRP A 183 1.19 -5.76 28.58
C TRP A 183 -0.25 -5.42 28.13
N LEU A 184 -1.21 -5.49 29.07
CA LEU A 184 -2.60 -5.09 28.79
C LEU A 184 -2.73 -3.57 28.65
N ASP A 185 -2.00 -2.81 29.47
CA ASP A 185 -2.02 -1.35 29.39
C ASP A 185 -1.41 -0.85 28.08
N ALA A 186 -0.34 -1.49 27.62
CA ALA A 186 0.24 -1.21 26.31
C ALA A 186 -0.72 -1.54 25.13
N LEU A 187 -1.55 -2.60 25.25
CA LEU A 187 -2.60 -2.89 24.27
C LEU A 187 -3.70 -1.84 24.27
N LYS A 188 -4.09 -1.32 25.42
CA LYS A 188 -5.06 -0.21 25.54
C LYS A 188 -4.49 1.04 24.90
N LEU A 189 -3.25 1.41 25.25
CA LEU A 189 -2.54 2.54 24.67
C LEU A 189 -2.45 2.42 23.14
N LEU A 190 -2.08 1.25 22.61
CA LEU A 190 -2.02 0.99 21.16
C LEU A 190 -3.37 1.21 20.48
N ALA A 191 -4.48 0.84 21.14
CA ALA A 191 -5.82 1.01 20.60
C ALA A 191 -6.28 2.48 20.59
N GLU A 192 -5.82 3.29 21.54
CA GLU A 192 -6.24 4.69 21.71
C GLU A 192 -5.36 5.67 20.94
N LEU A 193 -4.10 5.32 20.70
CA LEU A 193 -3.11 6.21 20.09
C LEU A 193 -3.49 6.59 18.66
N ASP A 194 -3.59 7.89 18.43
CA ASP A 194 -3.91 8.49 17.13
C ASP A 194 -2.85 9.53 16.75
N ASN A 195 -1.94 9.13 15.88
CA ASN A 195 -0.81 9.94 15.45
C ASN A 195 -1.10 10.78 14.20
N ARG A 196 -2.32 10.78 13.66
CA ARG A 196 -2.62 11.45 12.38
C ARG A 196 -2.21 12.93 12.39
N THR A 197 -2.61 13.68 13.41
CA THR A 197 -2.23 15.08 13.56
C THR A 197 -0.74 15.25 13.82
N THR A 198 -0.17 14.43 14.72
CA THR A 198 1.27 14.45 15.04
C THR A 198 2.12 14.20 13.80
N PHE A 199 1.70 13.24 12.97
CA PHE A 199 2.43 12.85 11.76
C PHE A 199 2.50 13.98 10.71
N THR A 200 1.44 14.80 10.58
CA THR A 200 1.45 15.96 9.67
C THR A 200 2.46 17.04 10.09
N GLN A 201 2.87 17.05 11.34
CA GLN A 201 3.79 18.03 11.92
C GLN A 201 5.26 17.60 11.90
N LEU A 202 5.55 16.37 11.48
CA LEU A 202 6.93 15.87 11.41
C LEU A 202 7.73 16.66 10.37
N THR A 203 8.87 17.18 10.79
CA THR A 203 9.81 17.93 9.95
C THR A 203 11.06 17.13 9.59
N GLN A 204 11.36 16.09 10.36
CA GLN A 204 12.49 15.20 10.11
C GLN A 204 12.21 14.31 8.90
N PRO A 205 13.24 13.97 8.09
CA PRO A 205 13.12 12.92 7.09
C PRO A 205 12.68 11.61 7.74
N GLY A 206 11.68 10.96 7.15
CA GLY A 206 11.15 9.69 7.67
C GLY A 206 10.99 8.62 6.60
N LEU A 207 11.22 7.36 7.01
CA LEU A 207 11.01 6.16 6.22
C LEU A 207 10.05 5.22 6.96
N HIS A 208 8.96 4.85 6.31
CA HIS A 208 7.91 3.99 6.89
C HIS A 208 7.75 2.73 6.04
N LEU A 209 8.10 1.56 6.60
CA LEU A 209 8.06 0.28 5.91
C LEU A 209 6.88 -0.56 6.43
N LEU A 210 5.98 -0.95 5.53
CA LEU A 210 4.82 -1.79 5.82
C LEU A 210 4.96 -3.13 5.13
N GLY A 211 4.48 -4.21 5.75
CA GLY A 211 4.40 -5.52 5.11
C GLY A 211 3.19 -5.63 4.20
N GLN A 212 3.35 -6.15 2.98
CA GLN A 212 2.24 -6.36 2.06
C GLN A 212 1.21 -7.36 2.60
N GLN A 213 1.68 -8.37 3.34
CA GLN A 213 0.87 -9.45 3.91
C GLN A 213 0.52 -9.21 5.38
N ASP A 214 0.79 -8.02 5.90
CA ASP A 214 0.56 -7.70 7.30
C ASP A 214 -0.95 -7.66 7.62
N VAL A 215 -1.39 -8.57 8.50
CA VAL A 215 -2.80 -8.67 8.93
C VAL A 215 -3.10 -7.77 10.14
N LEU A 216 -2.08 -7.20 10.80
CA LEU A 216 -2.21 -6.29 11.94
C LEU A 216 -2.23 -4.83 11.48
N VAL A 217 -1.35 -4.48 10.56
CA VAL A 217 -1.27 -3.15 9.92
C VAL A 217 -1.49 -3.33 8.42
N PRO A 218 -2.72 -3.13 7.92
CA PRO A 218 -3.01 -3.34 6.51
C PRO A 218 -2.13 -2.49 5.59
N SER A 219 -1.60 -3.08 4.53
CA SER A 219 -0.77 -2.36 3.55
C SER A 219 -1.50 -1.17 2.88
N ALA A 220 -2.84 -1.19 2.87
CA ALA A 220 -3.67 -0.05 2.45
C ALA A 220 -3.47 1.21 3.32
N ALA A 221 -2.88 1.10 4.51
CA ALA A 221 -2.49 2.25 5.31
C ALA A 221 -1.36 3.08 4.66
N ALA A 222 -0.56 2.50 3.77
CA ALA A 222 0.57 3.18 3.14
C ALA A 222 0.17 4.46 2.41
N GLU A 223 -0.90 4.42 1.62
CA GLU A 223 -1.43 5.60 0.91
C GLU A 223 -1.95 6.66 1.89
N ALA A 224 -2.69 6.20 2.91
CA ALA A 224 -3.24 7.10 3.92
C ALA A 224 -2.12 7.80 4.73
N ILE A 225 -1.04 7.09 5.04
CA ILE A 225 0.14 7.62 5.74
C ILE A 225 0.88 8.62 4.82
N ALA A 226 1.15 8.26 3.56
CA ALA A 226 1.83 9.12 2.60
C ALA A 226 1.05 10.42 2.31
N ALA A 227 -0.29 10.35 2.28
CA ALA A 227 -1.14 11.52 2.08
C ALA A 227 -1.10 12.52 3.24
N LEU A 228 -0.75 12.08 4.46
CA LEU A 228 -0.68 12.97 5.63
C LEU A 228 0.55 13.90 5.59
N ASN A 229 1.66 13.44 5.03
CA ASN A 229 2.90 14.23 4.99
C ASN A 229 3.78 13.78 3.82
N ALA A 230 3.80 14.54 2.75
CA ALA A 230 4.54 14.24 1.51
C ALA A 230 6.07 14.22 1.68
N ALA A 231 6.61 14.75 2.79
CA ALA A 231 8.05 14.68 3.09
C ALA A 231 8.47 13.32 3.68
N GLN A 232 7.51 12.47 4.03
CA GLN A 232 7.75 11.14 4.58
C GLN A 232 7.71 10.07 3.48
N GLN A 233 8.70 9.19 3.46
CA GLN A 233 8.76 8.09 2.49
C GLN A 233 8.02 6.87 3.05
N VAL A 234 7.07 6.32 2.29
CA VAL A 234 6.29 5.16 2.70
C VAL A 234 6.43 4.05 1.68
N HIS A 235 6.87 2.87 2.12
CA HIS A 235 7.12 1.73 1.24
C HIS A 235 6.41 0.47 1.74
N VAL A 236 5.90 -0.34 0.82
CA VAL A 236 5.30 -1.65 1.09
C VAL A 236 6.25 -2.75 0.64
N ILE A 237 6.65 -3.61 1.57
CA ILE A 237 7.57 -4.71 1.33
C ILE A 237 6.80 -5.94 0.84
N SER A 238 7.05 -6.32 -0.39
CA SER A 238 6.36 -7.45 -1.03
C SER A 238 6.64 -8.77 -0.31
N GLY A 239 5.58 -9.56 -0.13
CA GLY A 239 5.63 -10.88 0.50
C GLY A 239 5.91 -10.89 2.01
N ALA A 240 6.13 -9.72 2.65
CA ALA A 240 6.40 -9.62 4.09
C ALA A 240 5.13 -9.45 4.91
N ALA A 241 5.05 -10.10 6.08
CA ALA A 241 4.05 -9.88 7.11
C ALA A 241 4.50 -8.84 8.14
N HIS A 242 3.91 -8.84 9.35
CA HIS A 242 4.16 -7.83 10.40
C HIS A 242 5.61 -7.83 10.90
N ALA A 243 6.26 -8.99 10.99
CA ALA A 243 7.66 -9.12 11.41
C ALA A 243 8.62 -9.07 10.19
N LEU A 244 8.49 -8.03 9.34
CA LEU A 244 9.19 -7.91 8.06
C LEU A 244 10.73 -7.94 8.19
N HIS A 245 11.29 -7.43 9.27
CA HIS A 245 12.73 -7.45 9.55
C HIS A 245 13.28 -8.83 9.96
N TRP A 246 12.40 -9.78 10.34
CA TRP A 246 12.71 -11.19 10.53
C TRP A 246 12.46 -12.02 9.28
N SER A 247 11.55 -11.56 8.42
CA SER A 247 11.21 -12.21 7.16
C SER A 247 12.27 -11.95 6.10
N GLN A 248 12.64 -10.68 5.89
CA GLN A 248 13.54 -10.21 4.83
C GLN A 248 14.65 -9.30 5.40
N PRO A 249 15.50 -9.80 6.32
CA PRO A 249 16.43 -8.97 7.08
C PRO A 249 17.41 -8.20 6.21
N GLU A 250 17.96 -8.82 5.16
CA GLU A 250 18.95 -8.19 4.27
C GLU A 250 18.32 -7.03 3.47
N LEU A 251 17.11 -7.22 2.95
CA LEU A 251 16.39 -6.18 2.22
C LEU A 251 16.03 -5.00 3.14
N ILE A 252 15.49 -5.29 4.32
CA ILE A 252 15.09 -4.25 5.28
C ILE A 252 16.32 -3.49 5.78
N ALA A 253 17.39 -4.19 6.14
CA ALA A 253 18.64 -3.56 6.58
C ALA A 253 19.22 -2.65 5.47
N LYS A 254 19.29 -3.14 4.23
CA LYS A 254 19.76 -2.35 3.09
C LYS A 254 18.89 -1.10 2.89
N THR A 255 17.58 -1.24 2.87
CA THR A 255 16.64 -0.12 2.67
C THR A 255 16.81 0.96 3.74
N ILE A 256 16.96 0.55 5.01
CA ILE A 256 17.22 1.48 6.12
C ILE A 256 18.58 2.17 5.96
N VAL A 257 19.65 1.42 5.71
CA VAL A 257 20.99 1.98 5.55
C VAL A 257 21.04 2.97 4.40
N ASP A 258 20.49 2.61 3.23
CA ASP A 258 20.45 3.51 2.05
C ASP A 258 19.73 4.83 2.39
N PHE A 259 18.58 4.76 3.08
CA PHE A 259 17.88 5.95 3.55
C PHE A 259 18.71 6.78 4.53
N LEU A 260 19.34 6.15 5.51
CA LEU A 260 20.12 6.84 6.53
C LEU A 260 21.40 7.49 5.97
N MET A 261 22.01 6.89 4.96
CA MET A 261 23.22 7.41 4.32
C MET A 261 22.95 8.53 3.30
N GLY A 262 21.69 8.82 3.01
CA GLY A 262 21.31 9.83 2.03
C GLY A 262 21.38 9.35 0.57
N ASP A 263 21.70 8.10 0.32
CA ASP A 263 21.77 7.50 -1.02
C ASP A 263 20.39 7.25 -1.63
N PHE A 264 19.35 7.54 -0.87
CA PHE A 264 17.94 7.32 -1.23
C PHE A 264 17.37 8.37 -2.23
N HIS A 265 18.21 9.35 -2.63
CA HIS A 265 17.80 10.38 -3.60
C HIS A 265 17.96 9.95 -5.07
N SER A 266 18.58 8.81 -5.34
CA SER A 266 18.62 8.29 -6.71
C SER A 266 17.30 7.55 -7.03
N ALA A 267 16.64 7.99 -8.08
CA ALA A 267 15.34 7.53 -8.59
C ALA A 267 15.24 6.03 -8.94
N GLN A 268 16.16 5.19 -8.50
CA GLN A 268 16.25 3.77 -8.86
C GLN A 268 15.81 2.79 -7.76
N HIS A 269 15.51 3.25 -6.53
CA HIS A 269 15.08 2.39 -5.41
C HIS A 269 13.73 2.79 -4.81
N GLN A 270 12.84 3.38 -5.61
CA GLN A 270 11.42 3.36 -5.26
C GLN A 270 10.98 1.89 -5.26
N THR A 271 11.04 1.26 -4.08
CA THR A 271 10.40 -0.04 -3.88
C THR A 271 8.93 0.17 -4.19
N ARG A 272 8.53 -0.26 -5.36
CA ARG A 272 7.21 -0.07 -5.96
C ARG A 272 6.15 -0.44 -4.92
N ILE A 273 5.23 0.46 -4.62
CA ILE A 273 3.94 0.11 -4.03
C ILE A 273 3.22 -0.70 -5.13
N SER A 274 3.63 -1.94 -5.30
CA SER A 274 2.98 -2.84 -6.24
C SER A 274 2.02 -3.70 -5.45
N PHE A 275 0.74 -3.33 -5.47
CA PHE A 275 -0.33 -4.17 -4.93
C PHE A 275 -0.51 -5.44 -5.75
N PHE A 276 0.13 -5.54 -6.90
CA PHE A 276 0.05 -6.68 -7.83
C PHE A 276 1.29 -6.72 -8.75
N SER A 277 1.66 -7.92 -9.17
CA SER A 277 2.71 -8.11 -10.18
C SER A 277 2.19 -7.70 -11.57
N LYS A 278 2.88 -6.80 -12.26
CA LYS A 278 2.58 -6.44 -13.66
C LYS A 278 2.55 -7.68 -14.57
N GLN A 279 3.38 -8.67 -14.31
CA GLN A 279 3.36 -9.95 -15.03
C GLN A 279 2.05 -10.70 -14.82
N ASN A 280 1.53 -10.73 -13.58
CA ASN A 280 0.24 -11.35 -13.28
C ASN A 280 -0.91 -10.63 -13.97
N VAL A 281 -0.86 -9.29 -14.02
CA VAL A 281 -1.83 -8.46 -14.76
C VAL A 281 -1.79 -8.81 -16.24
N ALA A 282 -0.61 -8.74 -16.88
CA ALA A 282 -0.43 -9.05 -18.29
C ALA A 282 -0.91 -10.46 -18.65
N GLN A 283 -0.59 -11.47 -17.84
CA GLN A 283 -1.07 -12.84 -18.03
C GLN A 283 -2.58 -12.99 -17.88
N SER A 284 -3.17 -12.29 -16.88
CA SER A 284 -4.61 -12.35 -16.63
C SER A 284 -5.40 -11.80 -17.81
N PHE A 285 -5.03 -10.62 -18.29
CA PHE A 285 -5.67 -10.00 -19.46
C PHE A 285 -5.39 -10.77 -20.74
N SER A 286 -4.17 -11.27 -20.95
CA SER A 286 -3.85 -12.13 -22.11
C SER A 286 -4.76 -13.35 -22.21
N ARG A 287 -5.07 -14.02 -21.07
CA ARG A 287 -5.99 -15.17 -21.03
C ARG A 287 -7.44 -14.77 -21.28
N ALA A 288 -7.83 -13.55 -20.89
CA ALA A 288 -9.19 -13.05 -21.03
C ALA A 288 -9.50 -12.48 -22.41
N ALA A 289 -8.53 -12.29 -23.31
CA ALA A 289 -8.67 -11.59 -24.58
C ALA A 289 -9.90 -12.04 -25.42
N GLN A 290 -10.17 -13.35 -25.47
CA GLN A 290 -11.30 -13.89 -26.23
C GLN A 290 -12.66 -13.66 -25.57
N SER A 291 -12.74 -13.58 -24.25
CA SER A 291 -13.99 -13.42 -23.50
C SER A 291 -14.28 -11.96 -23.14
N TYR A 292 -13.26 -11.10 -23.18
CA TYR A 292 -13.31 -9.72 -22.68
C TYR A 292 -14.49 -8.92 -23.26
N ASP A 293 -14.60 -8.85 -24.57
CA ASP A 293 -15.62 -8.05 -25.25
C ASP A 293 -17.07 -8.53 -24.99
N SER A 294 -17.25 -9.79 -24.64
CA SER A 294 -18.59 -10.33 -24.34
C SER A 294 -19.19 -9.79 -23.05
N VAL A 295 -18.37 -9.23 -22.14
CA VAL A 295 -18.76 -8.75 -20.81
C VAL A 295 -18.33 -7.30 -20.54
N ALA A 296 -17.65 -6.63 -21.46
CA ALA A 296 -17.05 -5.31 -21.29
C ALA A 296 -18.04 -4.13 -21.48
N ASN A 297 -19.29 -4.27 -21.05
CA ASN A 297 -20.30 -3.22 -21.24
C ASN A 297 -19.96 -1.92 -20.54
N LEU A 298 -19.52 -2.00 -19.28
CA LEU A 298 -19.06 -0.83 -18.52
C LEU A 298 -17.85 -0.17 -19.19
N GLN A 299 -16.87 -0.96 -19.61
CA GLN A 299 -15.64 -0.46 -20.25
C GLN A 299 -15.96 0.29 -21.55
N ARG A 300 -16.90 -0.23 -22.34
CA ARG A 300 -17.38 0.44 -23.56
C ARG A 300 -18.10 1.75 -23.26
N ALA A 301 -19.01 1.75 -22.28
CA ALA A 301 -19.73 2.97 -21.88
C ALA A 301 -18.76 4.04 -21.36
N VAL A 302 -17.82 3.64 -20.51
CA VAL A 302 -16.79 4.56 -19.96
C VAL A 302 -15.91 5.11 -21.08
N GLY A 303 -15.39 4.26 -21.97
CA GLY A 303 -14.54 4.71 -23.09
C GLY A 303 -15.27 5.59 -24.09
N ALA A 304 -16.55 5.33 -24.39
CA ALA A 304 -17.37 6.18 -25.23
C ALA A 304 -17.54 7.59 -24.63
N THR A 305 -17.89 7.67 -23.33
CA THR A 305 -17.95 8.95 -22.59
C THR A 305 -16.60 9.67 -22.59
N LEU A 306 -15.50 8.91 -22.47
CA LEU A 306 -14.15 9.48 -22.47
C LEU A 306 -13.77 10.05 -23.85
N LEU A 307 -14.15 9.36 -24.94
CA LEU A 307 -13.95 9.84 -26.31
C LEU A 307 -14.63 11.18 -26.60
N GLU A 308 -15.82 11.41 -26.02
CA GLU A 308 -16.54 12.68 -26.16
C GLU A 308 -15.76 13.85 -25.55
N LYS A 309 -14.93 13.59 -24.53
CA LYS A 309 -14.12 14.61 -23.85
C LYS A 309 -12.86 15.00 -24.59
N ILE A 310 -12.45 14.26 -25.60
CA ILE A 310 -11.27 14.59 -26.43
C ILE A 310 -11.58 15.72 -27.39
N ASN A 311 -10.76 16.76 -27.42
CA ASN A 311 -10.83 17.76 -28.47
C ASN A 311 -10.29 17.21 -29.80
N GLN A 312 -11.00 17.52 -30.88
CA GLN A 312 -10.47 17.26 -32.20
C GLN A 312 -9.26 18.17 -32.45
N ASN A 313 -8.11 17.55 -32.77
CA ASN A 313 -6.95 18.26 -33.30
C ASN A 313 -6.66 17.70 -34.70
N ALA A 314 -7.01 18.45 -35.74
CA ALA A 314 -6.85 18.04 -37.12
C ALA A 314 -5.38 17.84 -37.55
N ASP A 315 -4.46 18.44 -36.83
CA ASP A 315 -3.02 18.41 -37.08
C ASP A 315 -2.27 17.39 -36.20
N ALA A 316 -2.99 16.57 -35.41
CA ALA A 316 -2.37 15.50 -34.66
C ALA A 316 -1.71 14.46 -35.56
N GLU A 317 -0.45 14.14 -35.28
CA GLU A 317 0.36 13.18 -36.05
C GLU A 317 0.35 11.80 -35.37
N ILE A 318 0.45 11.75 -34.05
CA ILE A 318 0.50 10.51 -33.26
C ILE A 318 -0.52 10.56 -32.13
N VAL A 319 -1.43 9.59 -32.12
CA VAL A 319 -2.42 9.38 -31.06
C VAL A 319 -2.25 7.98 -30.50
N MET A 320 -2.13 7.88 -29.18
CA MET A 320 -1.91 6.64 -28.45
C MET A 320 -3.17 6.21 -27.71
N ASP A 321 -3.59 4.95 -27.89
CA ASP A 321 -4.52 4.26 -27.00
C ASP A 321 -3.71 3.42 -26.00
N LEU A 322 -3.58 3.91 -24.76
CA LEU A 322 -2.76 3.31 -23.70
C LEU A 322 -3.59 2.36 -22.84
N GLY A 323 -3.25 1.07 -22.88
CA GLY A 323 -4.06 -0.02 -22.37
C GLY A 323 -5.19 -0.35 -23.34
N CYS A 324 -4.87 -0.46 -24.63
CA CYS A 324 -5.86 -0.59 -25.71
C CYS A 324 -6.66 -1.90 -25.68
N GLY A 325 -6.21 -2.92 -24.93
CA GLY A 325 -6.86 -4.22 -24.80
C GLY A 325 -7.15 -4.88 -26.14
N THR A 326 -8.42 -5.15 -26.42
CA THR A 326 -8.90 -5.73 -27.69
C THR A 326 -8.91 -4.74 -28.85
N GLY A 327 -8.44 -3.51 -28.66
CA GLY A 327 -8.41 -2.45 -29.67
C GLY A 327 -9.77 -1.88 -30.01
N TYR A 328 -10.73 -1.98 -29.11
CA TYR A 328 -12.13 -1.59 -29.37
C TYR A 328 -12.27 -0.12 -29.81
N PHE A 329 -11.47 0.80 -29.22
CA PHE A 329 -11.57 2.24 -29.49
C PHE A 329 -10.66 2.76 -30.62
N LEU A 330 -9.81 1.94 -31.21
CA LEU A 330 -8.89 2.40 -32.27
C LEU A 330 -9.61 2.92 -33.52
N PRO A 331 -10.70 2.28 -34.02
CA PRO A 331 -11.45 2.82 -35.15
C PRO A 331 -12.09 4.18 -34.84
N GLU A 332 -12.64 4.36 -33.64
CA GLU A 332 -13.26 5.61 -33.22
C GLU A 332 -12.21 6.72 -33.05
N LEU A 333 -11.03 6.40 -32.52
CA LEU A 333 -9.90 7.33 -32.49
C LEU A 333 -9.44 7.73 -33.89
N GLN A 334 -9.38 6.77 -34.86
CA GLN A 334 -9.04 7.08 -36.23
C GLN A 334 -10.07 8.00 -36.92
N GLN A 335 -11.36 7.81 -36.62
CA GLN A 335 -12.40 8.72 -37.13
C GLN A 335 -12.25 10.13 -36.54
N LYS A 336 -11.85 10.23 -35.26
CA LYS A 336 -11.66 11.50 -34.57
C LYS A 336 -10.39 12.23 -35.03
N PHE A 337 -9.34 11.47 -35.39
CA PHE A 337 -8.04 11.94 -35.84
C PHE A 337 -7.68 11.33 -37.22
N PRO A 338 -8.33 11.76 -38.29
CA PRO A 338 -8.22 11.08 -39.61
C PRO A 338 -6.81 11.06 -40.20
N ARG A 339 -5.95 12.00 -39.81
CA ARG A 339 -4.57 12.14 -40.33
C ARG A 339 -3.53 11.54 -39.39
N ALA A 340 -3.90 11.23 -38.14
CA ALA A 340 -2.97 10.73 -37.17
C ALA A 340 -2.66 9.25 -37.37
N GLN A 341 -1.46 8.87 -36.99
CA GLN A 341 -1.08 7.49 -36.78
C GLN A 341 -1.63 7.05 -35.39
N ILE A 342 -2.54 6.08 -35.39
CA ILE A 342 -3.12 5.52 -34.17
C ILE A 342 -2.27 4.34 -33.73
N ILE A 343 -1.80 4.38 -32.47
CA ILE A 343 -0.95 3.36 -31.87
C ILE A 343 -1.63 2.77 -30.64
N GLY A 344 -1.96 1.46 -30.71
CA GLY A 344 -2.44 0.70 -29.57
C GLY A 344 -1.26 0.20 -28.72
N VAL A 345 -1.23 0.56 -27.46
CA VAL A 345 -0.21 0.14 -26.49
C VAL A 345 -0.87 -0.68 -25.37
N ASP A 346 -0.35 -1.87 -25.09
CA ASP A 346 -0.81 -2.70 -23.98
C ASP A 346 0.34 -3.52 -23.42
N ILE A 347 0.29 -3.85 -22.13
CA ILE A 347 1.27 -4.74 -21.49
C ILE A 347 0.96 -6.23 -21.74
N ALA A 348 -0.28 -6.54 -22.11
CA ALA A 348 -0.78 -7.89 -22.32
C ALA A 348 -0.66 -8.31 -23.78
N GLU A 349 0.39 -9.06 -24.13
CA GLU A 349 0.64 -9.52 -25.50
C GLU A 349 -0.55 -10.28 -26.11
N GLY A 350 -1.29 -11.08 -25.31
CA GLY A 350 -2.47 -11.80 -25.80
C GLY A 350 -3.62 -10.87 -26.21
N MET A 351 -3.76 -9.71 -25.59
CA MET A 351 -4.69 -8.65 -26.01
C MET A 351 -4.29 -8.07 -27.35
N LEU A 352 -3.01 -7.74 -27.52
CA LEU A 352 -2.49 -7.19 -28.77
C LEU A 352 -2.60 -8.18 -29.93
N GLN A 353 -2.34 -9.47 -29.70
CA GLN A 353 -2.54 -10.50 -30.72
C GLN A 353 -3.99 -10.60 -31.16
N PHE A 354 -4.93 -10.58 -30.21
CA PHE A 354 -6.36 -10.58 -30.49
C PHE A 354 -6.75 -9.35 -31.33
N SER A 355 -6.26 -8.19 -30.92
CA SER A 355 -6.52 -6.90 -31.56
C SER A 355 -5.95 -6.84 -32.98
N ARG A 356 -4.72 -7.30 -33.22
CA ARG A 356 -4.11 -7.42 -34.55
C ARG A 356 -4.95 -8.28 -35.51
N ASN A 357 -5.41 -9.44 -35.01
CA ASN A 357 -6.26 -10.34 -35.78
C ASN A 357 -7.61 -9.71 -36.13
N ARG A 358 -8.18 -8.93 -35.21
CA ARG A 358 -9.46 -8.24 -35.43
C ARG A 358 -9.37 -7.11 -36.44
N HIS A 359 -8.29 -6.34 -36.43
CA HIS A 359 -8.14 -5.12 -37.22
C HIS A 359 -7.22 -5.26 -38.44
N HIS A 360 -6.78 -6.48 -38.77
CA HIS A 360 -6.02 -6.80 -40.01
C HIS A 360 -4.85 -5.84 -40.29
N ASN A 361 -4.06 -5.50 -39.26
CA ASN A 361 -2.91 -4.58 -39.33
C ASN A 361 -3.22 -3.14 -39.79
N LEU A 362 -4.45 -2.67 -39.59
CA LEU A 362 -4.83 -1.28 -39.89
C LEU A 362 -4.19 -0.24 -38.95
N PHE A 363 -3.71 -0.67 -37.79
CA PHE A 363 -3.13 0.17 -36.78
C PHE A 363 -1.72 -0.30 -36.38
N HIS A 364 -1.04 0.50 -35.59
CA HIS A 364 0.25 0.13 -35.01
C HIS A 364 0.06 -0.42 -33.59
N TRP A 365 0.86 -1.42 -33.23
CA TRP A 365 0.74 -2.16 -31.98
C TRP A 365 2.07 -2.22 -31.26
N LEU A 366 2.05 -1.95 -29.95
CA LEU A 366 3.24 -1.96 -29.14
C LEU A 366 2.98 -2.64 -27.81
N CYS A 367 3.74 -3.69 -27.48
CA CYS A 367 3.74 -4.28 -26.16
C CYS A 367 4.70 -3.50 -25.27
N ALA A 368 4.15 -2.70 -24.34
CA ALA A 368 4.96 -1.85 -23.47
C ALA A 368 4.28 -1.61 -22.10
N ASP A 369 5.11 -1.27 -21.11
CA ASP A 369 4.70 -0.82 -19.80
C ASP A 369 4.42 0.70 -19.86
N ALA A 370 3.27 1.14 -19.38
CA ALA A 370 2.90 2.56 -19.31
C ALA A 370 3.85 3.41 -18.45
N GLU A 371 4.53 2.79 -17.49
CA GLU A 371 5.53 3.45 -16.65
C GLU A 371 6.92 3.54 -17.32
N GLN A 372 7.10 2.96 -18.52
CA GLN A 372 8.34 3.01 -19.32
C GLN A 372 8.01 2.81 -20.80
N LEU A 373 7.63 3.88 -21.47
CA LEU A 373 7.19 3.87 -22.85
C LEU A 373 8.38 4.03 -23.83
N PRO A 374 8.52 3.18 -24.86
CA PRO A 374 9.60 3.28 -25.83
C PRO A 374 9.30 4.35 -26.91
N PHE A 375 8.90 5.54 -26.49
CA PHE A 375 8.66 6.71 -27.34
C PHE A 375 9.69 7.79 -27.06
N ALA A 376 10.02 8.56 -28.09
CA ALA A 376 10.84 9.75 -27.94
C ALA A 376 10.11 10.81 -27.07
N ASP A 377 10.88 11.68 -26.46
CA ASP A 377 10.35 12.84 -25.72
C ASP A 377 9.51 13.71 -26.68
N LYS A 378 8.38 14.20 -26.20
CA LYS A 378 7.53 15.17 -26.91
C LYS A 378 7.13 14.70 -28.32
N SER A 379 6.78 13.42 -28.47
CA SER A 379 6.45 12.80 -29.75
C SER A 379 4.96 12.52 -29.93
N VAL A 380 4.15 12.47 -28.88
CA VAL A 380 2.73 12.08 -28.91
C VAL A 380 1.84 13.31 -28.75
N ASP A 381 0.83 13.46 -29.60
CA ASP A 381 -0.12 14.57 -29.54
C ASP A 381 -1.26 14.35 -28.56
N CYS A 382 -1.77 13.11 -28.47
CA CYS A 382 -2.86 12.76 -27.59
C CYS A 382 -2.67 11.36 -27.04
N ILE A 383 -2.86 11.20 -25.73
CA ILE A 383 -2.94 9.91 -25.05
C ILE A 383 -4.37 9.72 -24.55
N PHE A 384 -5.02 8.68 -25.08
CA PHE A 384 -6.29 8.17 -24.61
C PHE A 384 -6.03 6.92 -23.75
N SER A 385 -6.69 6.79 -22.58
CA SER A 385 -6.55 5.60 -21.74
C SER A 385 -7.85 5.33 -20.99
N SER A 386 -8.53 4.24 -21.32
CA SER A 386 -9.79 3.87 -20.68
C SER A 386 -9.62 2.68 -19.76
N LEU A 387 -9.80 2.89 -18.44
CA LEU A 387 -9.77 1.86 -17.39
C LEU A 387 -8.52 0.97 -17.45
N SER A 388 -7.35 1.58 -17.65
CA SER A 388 -6.07 0.87 -17.63
C SER A 388 -5.10 1.38 -16.57
N LEU A 389 -5.09 2.70 -16.27
CA LEU A 389 -4.11 3.29 -15.36
C LEU A 389 -4.22 2.82 -13.90
N GLN A 390 -5.36 2.26 -13.49
CA GLN A 390 -5.50 1.60 -12.18
C GLN A 390 -4.61 0.36 -12.01
N TRP A 391 -4.02 -0.14 -13.08
CA TRP A 391 -3.07 -1.26 -13.10
C TRP A 391 -1.61 -0.81 -13.08
N CYS A 392 -1.36 0.50 -13.00
CA CYS A 392 -0.03 1.07 -12.84
C CYS A 392 0.29 1.19 -11.35
N ALA A 393 1.43 0.65 -10.96
CA ALA A 393 1.80 0.55 -9.55
C ALA A 393 2.50 1.81 -9.02
N ASN A 394 3.08 2.63 -9.92
CA ASN A 394 3.90 3.79 -9.59
C ASN A 394 3.37 5.04 -10.30
N LEU A 395 2.40 5.73 -9.66
CA LEU A 395 1.81 6.94 -10.22
C LEU A 395 2.82 8.05 -10.54
N PRO A 396 3.82 8.36 -9.67
CA PRO A 396 4.86 9.33 -10.01
C PRO A 396 5.62 8.98 -11.28
N GLN A 397 6.05 7.73 -11.44
CA GLN A 397 6.76 7.27 -12.64
C GLN A 397 5.84 7.30 -13.87
N LEU A 398 4.59 6.85 -13.71
CA LEU A 398 3.57 6.90 -14.77
C LEU A 398 3.40 8.32 -15.29
N PHE A 399 3.10 9.29 -14.41
CA PHE A 399 2.84 10.66 -14.85
C PHE A 399 4.09 11.37 -15.35
N ALA A 400 5.28 11.09 -14.81
CA ALA A 400 6.54 11.57 -15.37
C ALA A 400 6.75 11.06 -16.80
N GLU A 401 6.45 9.78 -17.06
CA GLU A 401 6.61 9.16 -18.38
C GLU A 401 5.58 9.69 -19.39
N LEU A 402 4.30 9.80 -18.98
CA LEU A 402 3.27 10.38 -19.83
C LEU A 402 3.57 11.85 -20.17
N LYS A 403 4.09 12.62 -19.21
CA LYS A 403 4.54 14.01 -19.42
C LYS A 403 5.72 14.08 -20.39
N ARG A 404 6.69 13.16 -20.28
CA ARG A 404 7.87 13.10 -21.15
C ARG A 404 7.50 12.87 -22.60
N VAL A 405 6.60 11.92 -22.88
CA VAL A 405 6.25 11.53 -24.25
C VAL A 405 5.27 12.48 -24.92
N LEU A 406 4.43 13.19 -24.15
CA LEU A 406 3.49 14.16 -24.71
C LEU A 406 4.18 15.42 -25.24
N LYS A 407 3.76 15.89 -26.41
CA LYS A 407 4.16 17.21 -26.94
C LYS A 407 3.72 18.34 -25.99
N PRO A 408 4.37 19.51 -25.97
CA PRO A 408 4.02 20.62 -25.06
C PRO A 408 2.55 21.08 -25.15
N SER A 409 1.89 20.89 -26.28
CA SER A 409 0.46 21.16 -26.48
C SER A 409 -0.39 19.89 -26.44
N GLY A 410 0.22 18.75 -26.10
CA GLY A 410 -0.42 17.45 -26.07
C GLY A 410 -1.45 17.30 -24.95
N GLU A 411 -2.36 16.39 -25.13
CA GLU A 411 -3.47 16.14 -24.21
C GLU A 411 -3.45 14.70 -23.69
N LEU A 412 -3.64 14.55 -22.36
CA LEU A 412 -3.89 13.26 -21.72
C LEU A 412 -5.35 13.21 -21.31
N VAL A 413 -6.08 12.21 -21.82
CA VAL A 413 -7.48 11.97 -21.49
C VAL A 413 -7.62 10.53 -21.00
N PHE A 414 -8.01 10.35 -19.74
CA PHE A 414 -8.10 9.01 -19.19
C PHE A 414 -9.29 8.82 -18.27
N ALA A 415 -9.74 7.58 -18.17
CA ALA A 415 -10.67 7.13 -17.14
C ALA A 415 -10.02 6.07 -16.26
N THR A 416 -10.24 6.15 -14.96
CA THR A 416 -9.74 5.19 -13.98
C THR A 416 -10.75 4.93 -12.89
N LEU A 417 -10.49 3.92 -12.05
CA LEU A 417 -11.39 3.54 -10.96
C LEU A 417 -10.99 4.19 -9.64
N GLY A 418 -11.98 4.62 -8.88
CA GLY A 418 -11.83 5.18 -7.55
C GLY A 418 -12.08 4.19 -6.40
N PRO A 419 -11.83 4.60 -5.15
CA PRO A 419 -11.83 3.74 -3.96
C PRO A 419 -13.17 3.05 -3.66
N ARG A 420 -14.28 3.62 -4.09
CA ARG A 420 -15.63 3.06 -3.87
C ARG A 420 -15.96 1.89 -4.81
N THR A 421 -15.09 1.60 -5.78
CA THR A 421 -15.31 0.49 -6.71
C THR A 421 -15.37 -0.84 -5.98
N LEU A 422 -16.45 -1.60 -6.25
CA LEU A 422 -16.77 -2.91 -5.68
C LEU A 422 -16.79 -2.90 -4.13
N TYR A 423 -17.27 -1.79 -3.52
CA TYR A 423 -17.30 -1.68 -2.06
C TYR A 423 -18.19 -2.76 -1.42
N GLU A 424 -19.28 -3.19 -2.07
CA GLU A 424 -20.15 -4.27 -1.59
C GLU A 424 -19.36 -5.58 -1.48
N LEU A 425 -18.51 -5.85 -2.48
CA LEU A 425 -17.65 -7.03 -2.51
C LEU A 425 -16.59 -6.97 -1.39
N LYS A 426 -15.98 -5.80 -1.20
CA LYS A 426 -15.04 -5.54 -0.09
C LYS A 426 -15.68 -5.78 1.27
N MET A 427 -16.83 -5.15 1.50
CA MET A 427 -17.58 -5.23 2.77
C MET A 427 -18.07 -6.65 3.08
N ALA A 428 -18.54 -7.39 2.07
CA ALA A 428 -18.96 -8.77 2.24
C ALA A 428 -17.79 -9.69 2.62
N TRP A 429 -16.63 -9.56 1.98
CA TRP A 429 -15.44 -10.34 2.31
C TRP A 429 -14.85 -9.99 3.68
N GLN A 430 -14.89 -8.73 4.10
CA GLN A 430 -14.43 -8.30 5.43
C GLN A 430 -15.18 -8.98 6.59
N GLN A 431 -16.41 -9.47 6.36
CA GLN A 431 -17.14 -10.26 7.33
C GLN A 431 -16.67 -11.73 7.40
N VAL A 432 -15.91 -12.20 6.42
CA VAL A 432 -15.51 -13.60 6.26
C VAL A 432 -14.06 -13.84 6.63
N ASP A 433 -13.18 -13.00 6.12
CA ASP A 433 -11.74 -13.07 6.42
C ASP A 433 -11.05 -11.71 6.19
N HIS A 434 -9.72 -11.69 6.41
CA HIS A 434 -8.91 -10.48 6.35
C HIS A 434 -8.05 -10.38 5.07
N TYR A 435 -8.27 -11.27 4.09
CA TYR A 435 -7.54 -11.21 2.85
C TYR A 435 -8.04 -10.09 1.94
N VAL A 436 -7.15 -9.59 1.08
CA VAL A 436 -7.52 -8.62 0.05
C VAL A 436 -8.22 -9.38 -1.09
N HIS A 437 -9.51 -9.17 -1.25
CA HIS A 437 -10.34 -9.81 -2.29
C HIS A 437 -10.68 -8.89 -3.47
N VAL A 438 -10.49 -7.60 -3.31
CA VAL A 438 -10.72 -6.56 -4.33
C VAL A 438 -9.51 -5.66 -4.36
N ASN A 439 -9.10 -5.23 -5.55
CA ASN A 439 -7.99 -4.29 -5.72
C ASN A 439 -8.27 -2.96 -5.00
N ASN A 440 -7.22 -2.31 -4.51
CA ASN A 440 -7.30 -0.94 -4.05
C ASN A 440 -7.14 -0.01 -5.25
N PHE A 441 -7.92 1.08 -5.24
CA PHE A 441 -7.89 2.11 -6.27
C PHE A 441 -7.53 3.44 -5.64
N HIS A 442 -6.85 4.30 -6.40
CA HIS A 442 -6.36 5.59 -5.93
C HIS A 442 -7.50 6.60 -5.70
N SER A 443 -7.32 7.49 -4.71
CA SER A 443 -8.30 8.55 -4.48
C SER A 443 -8.17 9.69 -5.50
N ALA A 444 -9.22 10.50 -5.62
CA ALA A 444 -9.24 11.67 -6.49
C ALA A 444 -8.16 12.69 -6.09
N GLU A 445 -7.99 12.90 -4.78
CA GLU A 445 -7.02 13.83 -4.21
C GLU A 445 -5.58 13.42 -4.56
N LEU A 446 -5.27 12.12 -4.46
CA LEU A 446 -3.95 11.59 -4.81
C LEU A 446 -3.66 11.76 -6.30
N LEU A 447 -4.62 11.42 -7.17
CA LEU A 447 -4.47 11.59 -8.61
C LEU A 447 -4.25 13.05 -9.00
N GLN A 448 -5.04 13.98 -8.44
CA GLN A 448 -4.91 15.41 -8.68
C GLN A 448 -3.56 15.95 -8.17
N ALA A 449 -3.13 15.53 -6.98
CA ALA A 449 -1.83 15.92 -6.43
C ALA A 449 -0.67 15.43 -7.31
N GLN A 450 -0.73 14.20 -7.82
CA GLN A 450 0.30 13.65 -8.69
C GLN A 450 0.33 14.35 -10.06
N LEU A 451 -0.83 14.61 -10.65
CA LEU A 451 -0.91 15.38 -11.91
C LEU A 451 -0.31 16.79 -11.75
N GLY A 452 -0.65 17.49 -10.65
CA GLY A 452 -0.10 18.82 -10.34
C GLY A 452 1.41 18.79 -10.11
N ALA A 453 1.91 17.81 -9.35
CA ALA A 453 3.35 17.64 -9.06
C ALA A 453 4.19 17.44 -10.34
N HIS A 454 3.59 16.82 -11.39
CA HIS A 454 4.25 16.63 -12.69
C HIS A 454 3.94 17.73 -13.71
N GLY A 455 3.32 18.83 -13.27
CA GLY A 455 3.09 20.02 -14.10
C GLY A 455 2.04 19.85 -15.19
N PHE A 456 1.08 18.92 -15.02
CA PHE A 456 -0.08 18.87 -15.87
C PHE A 456 -1.07 19.97 -15.53
N THR A 457 -1.62 20.62 -16.54
CA THR A 457 -2.66 21.65 -16.38
C THR A 457 -4.03 20.97 -16.42
N PRO A 458 -4.81 20.99 -15.30
CA PRO A 458 -6.13 20.39 -15.27
C PRO A 458 -7.09 21.13 -16.20
N VAL A 459 -7.85 20.37 -17.00
CA VAL A 459 -8.93 20.86 -17.85
C VAL A 459 -10.28 20.40 -17.31
N GLU A 460 -10.35 19.12 -16.94
CA GLU A 460 -11.56 18.52 -16.38
C GLU A 460 -11.18 17.37 -15.45
N PHE A 461 -11.88 17.28 -14.31
CA PHE A 461 -11.87 16.13 -13.41
C PHE A 461 -13.30 15.90 -12.92
N SER A 462 -13.88 14.75 -13.24
CA SER A 462 -15.23 14.39 -12.80
C SER A 462 -15.26 12.95 -12.28
N SER A 463 -16.14 12.70 -11.29
CA SER A 463 -16.40 11.38 -10.72
C SER A 463 -17.85 11.00 -11.00
N VAL A 464 -18.06 9.78 -11.50
CA VAL A 464 -19.37 9.23 -11.80
C VAL A 464 -19.47 7.85 -11.18
N GLU A 465 -20.50 7.63 -10.37
CA GLU A 465 -20.84 6.32 -9.83
C GLU A 465 -21.69 5.55 -10.84
N SER A 466 -21.21 4.38 -11.26
CA SER A 466 -21.93 3.45 -12.13
C SER A 466 -22.26 2.17 -11.37
N ILE A 467 -23.54 1.80 -11.29
CA ILE A 467 -23.97 0.60 -10.59
C ILE A 467 -24.37 -0.45 -11.63
N LEU A 468 -23.64 -1.58 -11.65
CA LEU A 468 -24.04 -2.75 -12.40
C LEU A 468 -24.91 -3.64 -11.51
N GLU A 469 -25.97 -4.17 -12.08
CA GLU A 469 -26.95 -5.03 -11.41
C GLU A 469 -26.83 -6.47 -11.91
N PHE A 470 -26.80 -7.42 -10.97
CA PHE A 470 -26.69 -8.84 -11.25
C PHE A 470 -27.82 -9.60 -10.57
N ALA A 471 -28.40 -10.58 -11.24
CA ALA A 471 -29.41 -11.43 -10.61
C ALA A 471 -28.79 -12.31 -9.50
N THR A 472 -27.55 -12.74 -9.70
CA THR A 472 -26.84 -13.63 -8.76
C THR A 472 -25.38 -13.22 -8.57
N LEU A 473 -24.83 -13.57 -7.39
CA LEU A 473 -23.40 -13.39 -7.12
C LEU A 473 -22.51 -14.23 -8.07
N ALA A 474 -23.03 -15.34 -8.58
CA ALA A 474 -22.33 -16.17 -9.56
C ALA A 474 -22.16 -15.45 -10.90
N GLU A 475 -23.13 -14.65 -11.32
CA GLU A 475 -23.03 -13.80 -12.52
C GLU A 475 -21.96 -12.72 -12.34
N LEU A 476 -22.00 -11.98 -11.21
CA LEU A 476 -20.98 -10.99 -10.89
C LEU A 476 -19.57 -11.58 -10.92
N THR A 477 -19.34 -12.66 -10.20
CA THR A 477 -18.01 -13.28 -10.13
C THR A 477 -17.55 -13.84 -11.47
N ARG A 478 -18.46 -14.34 -12.30
CA ARG A 478 -18.19 -14.80 -13.67
C ARG A 478 -17.81 -13.63 -14.58
N SER A 479 -18.54 -12.51 -14.49
CA SER A 479 -18.24 -11.28 -15.23
C SER A 479 -16.83 -10.75 -14.92
N LEU A 480 -16.50 -10.60 -13.63
CA LEU A 480 -15.15 -10.17 -13.21
C LEU A 480 -14.04 -11.11 -13.72
N LYS A 481 -14.30 -12.42 -13.70
CA LYS A 481 -13.34 -13.41 -14.21
C LYS A 481 -13.18 -13.33 -15.74
N ALA A 482 -14.27 -13.13 -16.47
CA ALA A 482 -14.26 -13.03 -17.93
C ALA A 482 -13.57 -11.76 -18.43
N LEU A 483 -13.59 -10.67 -17.64
CA LEU A 483 -12.83 -9.44 -17.89
C LEU A 483 -11.32 -9.60 -17.62
N GLY A 484 -10.88 -10.68 -16.95
CA GLY A 484 -9.50 -10.76 -16.45
C GLY A 484 -9.21 -9.83 -15.27
N ALA A 485 -10.21 -9.09 -14.81
CA ALA A 485 -10.12 -8.12 -13.70
C ALA A 485 -10.36 -8.76 -12.31
N HIS A 486 -10.11 -10.06 -12.18
CA HIS A 486 -10.17 -10.73 -10.90
C HIS A 486 -8.99 -10.33 -10.00
N ASN A 487 -9.09 -10.67 -8.72
CA ASN A 487 -8.04 -10.36 -7.76
C ASN A 487 -6.67 -10.91 -8.19
N VAL A 488 -5.80 -10.03 -8.64
CA VAL A 488 -4.40 -10.30 -9.00
C VAL A 488 -3.42 -9.87 -7.90
N ASN A 489 -3.95 -9.43 -6.74
CA ASN A 489 -3.12 -9.00 -5.62
C ASN A 489 -2.29 -10.15 -5.07
N ASP A 490 -1.08 -9.85 -4.68
CA ASP A 490 -0.19 -10.81 -4.02
C ASP A 490 -0.69 -11.18 -2.60
N GLY A 491 -1.60 -10.40 -2.00
CA GLY A 491 -2.27 -10.65 -0.70
C GLY A 491 -3.48 -11.58 -0.75
N ARG A 492 -3.74 -12.27 -1.87
CA ARG A 492 -4.82 -13.24 -1.97
C ARG A 492 -4.52 -14.52 -1.17
N ALA A 493 -5.57 -15.17 -0.67
CA ALA A 493 -5.42 -16.48 -0.02
C ALA A 493 -4.76 -17.47 -0.97
N VAL A 494 -3.67 -18.11 -0.50
CA VAL A 494 -3.02 -19.18 -1.24
C VAL A 494 -3.78 -20.48 -0.95
N GLY A 495 -4.48 -21.00 -1.96
CA GLY A 495 -5.24 -22.26 -1.87
C GLY A 495 -6.73 -22.11 -2.17
N LEU A 496 -7.47 -23.23 -2.06
CA LEU A 496 -8.91 -23.25 -2.30
C LEU A 496 -9.66 -22.62 -1.12
N THR A 497 -10.48 -21.63 -1.40
CA THR A 497 -11.38 -21.05 -0.39
C THR A 497 -12.38 -22.10 0.07
N GLY A 498 -12.36 -22.45 1.36
CA GLY A 498 -13.21 -23.50 1.92
C GLY A 498 -14.71 -23.20 1.75
N ARG A 499 -15.53 -24.25 1.57
CA ARG A 499 -17.00 -24.13 1.33
C ARG A 499 -17.70 -23.26 2.37
N LYS A 500 -17.32 -23.32 3.65
CA LYS A 500 -17.89 -22.49 4.72
C LYS A 500 -17.65 -21.00 4.48
N LYS A 501 -16.44 -20.60 4.08
CA LYS A 501 -16.12 -19.20 3.77
C LYS A 501 -16.91 -18.70 2.55
N ILE A 502 -17.02 -19.51 1.49
CA ILE A 502 -17.80 -19.15 0.30
C ILE A 502 -19.28 -18.95 0.67
N GLN A 503 -19.83 -19.80 1.54
CA GLN A 503 -21.21 -19.69 1.97
C GLN A 503 -21.43 -18.44 2.83
N ALA A 504 -20.52 -18.14 3.78
CA ALA A 504 -20.57 -16.94 4.59
C ALA A 504 -20.48 -15.67 3.71
N PHE A 505 -19.57 -15.65 2.73
CA PHE A 505 -19.44 -14.57 1.77
C PHE A 505 -20.73 -14.36 0.95
N LYS A 506 -21.34 -15.43 0.44
CA LYS A 506 -22.61 -15.35 -0.28
C LYS A 506 -23.69 -14.70 0.61
N GLN A 507 -23.80 -15.16 1.85
CA GLN A 507 -24.78 -14.64 2.80
C GLN A 507 -24.52 -13.16 3.13
N ALA A 508 -23.27 -12.77 3.31
CA ALA A 508 -22.88 -11.38 3.55
C ALA A 508 -23.20 -10.47 2.35
N TYR A 509 -22.98 -10.95 1.11
CA TYR A 509 -23.28 -10.17 -0.09
C TYR A 509 -24.79 -10.02 -0.33
N GLU A 510 -25.59 -11.03 0.03
CA GLU A 510 -27.06 -10.97 -0.08
C GLU A 510 -27.68 -9.82 0.74
N ASN A 511 -27.02 -9.31 1.77
CA ASN A 511 -27.47 -8.15 2.53
C ASN A 511 -27.51 -6.84 1.68
N PHE A 512 -26.80 -6.82 0.55
CA PHE A 512 -26.81 -5.69 -0.39
C PHE A 512 -27.94 -5.80 -1.44
N ARG A 513 -28.69 -6.91 -1.49
CA ARG A 513 -29.75 -7.11 -2.47
C ARG A 513 -30.81 -6.02 -2.38
N ARG A 514 -31.13 -5.40 -3.52
CA ARG A 514 -32.18 -4.38 -3.67
C ARG A 514 -32.98 -4.69 -4.92
N ASN A 515 -34.29 -4.58 -4.87
CA ASN A 515 -35.17 -4.81 -6.03
C ASN A 515 -34.89 -6.13 -6.78
N ASN A 516 -34.62 -7.21 -6.06
CA ASN A 516 -34.24 -8.53 -6.58
C ASN A 516 -32.88 -8.61 -7.32
N VAL A 517 -32.05 -7.57 -7.32
CA VAL A 517 -30.74 -7.57 -7.93
C VAL A 517 -29.63 -7.31 -6.89
N LEU A 518 -28.42 -7.76 -7.18
CA LEU A 518 -27.21 -7.51 -6.42
C LEU A 518 -26.44 -6.38 -7.10
N PRO A 519 -26.20 -5.25 -6.44
CA PRO A 519 -25.43 -4.15 -6.99
C PRO A 519 -23.93 -4.46 -6.98
N ALA A 520 -23.22 -3.96 -7.96
CA ALA A 520 -21.77 -3.81 -7.96
C ALA A 520 -21.43 -2.39 -8.38
N THR A 521 -20.97 -1.60 -7.43
CA THR A 521 -20.67 -0.18 -7.64
C THR A 521 -19.29 -0.01 -8.27
N TYR A 522 -19.22 0.86 -9.26
CA TYR A 522 -17.97 1.32 -9.89
C TYR A 522 -17.89 2.84 -9.76
N ASP A 523 -16.85 3.31 -9.11
CA ASP A 523 -16.52 4.72 -8.95
C ASP A 523 -15.55 5.09 -10.07
N VAL A 524 -16.01 5.85 -11.07
CA VAL A 524 -15.25 6.13 -12.29
C VAL A 524 -14.81 7.58 -12.31
N PHE A 525 -13.51 7.82 -12.36
CA PHE A 525 -12.93 9.15 -12.56
C PHE A 525 -12.64 9.37 -14.05
N TYR A 526 -13.12 10.48 -14.57
CA TYR A 526 -12.80 10.98 -15.91
C TYR A 526 -11.90 12.19 -15.76
N VAL A 527 -10.75 12.13 -16.40
CA VAL A 527 -9.71 13.15 -16.26
C VAL A 527 -9.23 13.59 -17.63
N ARG A 528 -9.12 14.90 -17.80
CA ARG A 528 -8.54 15.54 -18.95
C ARG A 528 -7.56 16.60 -18.51
N VAL A 529 -6.32 16.51 -18.97
CA VAL A 529 -5.24 17.43 -18.65
C VAL A 529 -4.41 17.75 -19.89
N LYS A 530 -3.75 18.91 -19.87
CA LYS A 530 -2.79 19.32 -20.90
C LYS A 530 -1.37 19.25 -20.37
N ASN A 531 -0.46 18.93 -21.31
CA ASN A 531 0.98 18.93 -21.02
C ASN A 531 1.52 20.35 -20.85
#